data_8cd3e16070e371e06541ccc03c0e89a5
#
_entry.id   8cd3e16070e371e06541ccc03c0e89a5
#
_cell.length_a   1.000
_cell.length_b   1.000
_cell.length_c   1.000
_cell.angle_alpha   90.00
_cell.angle_beta   90.00
_cell.angle_gamma   90.00
#
_symmetry.space_group_name_H-M   'P 1'
#
loop_
_entity.id
_entity.type
_entity.pdbx_description
1 polymer ?
#
loop_
_entity_poly.entity_id
_entity_poly.type
_entity_poly.pdbx_seq_one_letter_code
_entity_poly.pdbx_strand_id
1 'polypeptide(L)'
;PEINVISNVKSNNGVPIGNLGDGEAVWHADMTYNNLPPKAGILYALEVPHNQGNTHFANMALAYEELPQILKDKIKDKILIHDSAHNSAGMLRKGYTESNDPSQTPGAKHPLVIRDPQTNKQLLFLGRRPHAYILGMEINQSEDLLDDIWQHATQEKFTWTQQWDAGDLLMWKNLNVLHKRDAFDPSTRRVMHRTQLKGDVKIAS
;
A
#
# COMPACT_ATOMS: atom_id res chain seq x y z
N PRO A 1 -15.06 14.93 -0.09
CA PRO A 1 -14.29 15.73 -1.06
C PRO A 1 -13.43 14.81 -1.92
N GLU A 2 -13.24 15.16 -3.18
CA GLU A 2 -12.48 14.40 -4.17
C GLU A 2 -10.96 14.51 -3.93
N ILE A 3 -10.55 15.53 -3.17
CA ILE A 3 -9.15 15.77 -2.80
C ILE A 3 -8.98 15.56 -1.31
N ASN A 4 -8.01 14.71 -0.96
CA ASN A 4 -7.57 14.46 0.40
C ASN A 4 -6.23 15.16 0.65
N VAL A 5 -6.12 15.90 1.75
CA VAL A 5 -4.86 16.56 2.14
C VAL A 5 -4.02 15.58 2.98
N ILE A 6 -2.79 15.33 2.54
CA ILE A 6 -1.78 14.56 3.28
C ILE A 6 -0.77 15.56 3.83
N SER A 7 -0.73 15.73 5.16
CA SER A 7 0.07 16.78 5.77
C SER A 7 0.36 16.52 7.25
N ASN A 8 1.51 17.01 7.72
CA ASN A 8 1.84 17.14 9.15
C ASN A 8 1.50 18.53 9.71
N VAL A 9 1.05 19.47 8.88
CA VAL A 9 0.79 20.86 9.27
C VAL A 9 -0.48 20.96 10.11
N LYS A 10 -0.45 21.81 11.11
CA LYS A 10 -1.62 22.21 11.92
C LYS A 10 -1.98 23.67 11.63
N SER A 11 -3.28 23.97 11.68
CA SER A 11 -3.79 25.34 11.64
C SER A 11 -3.37 26.12 12.88
N ASN A 12 -3.61 27.44 12.88
CA ASN A 12 -3.33 28.32 14.03
C ASN A 12 -4.04 27.88 15.33
N ASN A 13 -5.11 27.11 15.22
CA ASN A 13 -5.85 26.57 16.36
C ASN A 13 -5.36 25.15 16.76
N GLY A 14 -4.22 24.66 16.22
CA GLY A 14 -3.64 23.36 16.52
C GLY A 14 -4.33 22.16 15.85
N VAL A 15 -5.34 22.40 15.00
CA VAL A 15 -6.07 21.34 14.28
C VAL A 15 -5.27 20.92 13.04
N PRO A 16 -5.02 19.59 12.83
CA PRO A 16 -4.38 19.11 11.62
C PRO A 16 -5.15 19.53 10.36
N ILE A 17 -4.45 20.03 9.35
CA ILE A 17 -5.06 20.37 8.04
C ILE A 17 -5.19 19.15 7.12
N GLY A 18 -4.54 18.05 7.47
CA GLY A 18 -4.52 16.81 6.69
C GLY A 18 -4.27 15.58 7.55
N ASN A 19 -4.02 14.46 6.91
CA ASN A 19 -3.83 13.15 7.53
C ASN A 19 -2.39 12.66 7.39
N LEU A 20 -2.06 11.55 8.10
CA LEU A 20 -0.81 10.77 8.07
C LEU A 20 0.43 11.43 8.68
N GLY A 21 0.36 12.68 9.13
CA GLY A 21 1.47 13.31 9.86
C GLY A 21 2.84 13.20 9.16
N ASP A 22 3.89 13.16 9.96
CA ASP A 22 5.32 13.11 9.58
C ASP A 22 5.94 11.70 9.67
N GLY A 23 5.27 10.73 10.30
CA GLY A 23 5.71 9.35 10.45
C GLY A 23 5.84 8.58 9.13
N GLU A 24 6.50 7.44 9.18
CA GLU A 24 6.57 6.51 8.04
C GLU A 24 5.18 5.97 7.66
N ALA A 25 4.95 5.81 6.37
CA ALA A 25 3.87 4.98 5.87
C ALA A 25 4.48 3.70 5.28
N VAL A 26 4.17 2.54 5.86
CA VAL A 26 4.71 1.25 5.43
C VAL A 26 4.34 0.91 3.98
N TRP A 27 5.03 -0.05 3.37
CA TRP A 27 4.69 -0.55 2.05
C TRP A 27 3.23 -0.99 1.95
N HIS A 28 2.48 -0.44 1.01
CA HIS A 28 1.07 -0.77 0.79
C HIS A 28 0.60 -0.41 -0.63
N ALA A 29 -0.54 -0.98 -1.02
CA ALA A 29 -1.37 -0.47 -2.09
C ALA A 29 -2.66 0.12 -1.48
N ASP A 30 -3.13 1.23 -2.03
CA ASP A 30 -4.24 1.99 -1.45
C ASP A 30 -5.56 1.22 -1.47
N MET A 31 -6.27 1.22 -0.32
CA MET A 31 -7.65 0.77 -0.13
C MET A 31 -7.94 -0.65 -0.67
N THR A 32 -6.94 -1.52 -0.66
CA THR A 32 -7.09 -2.93 -1.11
C THR A 32 -8.00 -3.76 -0.20
N TYR A 33 -8.33 -3.23 0.99
CA TYR A 33 -9.32 -3.80 1.89
C TYR A 33 -10.78 -3.66 1.38
N ASN A 34 -11.00 -2.98 0.25
CA ASN A 34 -12.28 -2.91 -0.45
C ASN A 34 -12.33 -3.96 -1.57
N ASN A 35 -13.55 -4.45 -1.87
CA ASN A 35 -13.76 -5.38 -2.99
C ASN A 35 -13.44 -4.77 -4.36
N LEU A 36 -13.49 -3.44 -4.47
CA LEU A 36 -13.15 -2.65 -5.66
C LEU A 36 -12.10 -1.60 -5.28
N PRO A 37 -10.81 -1.96 -5.18
CA PRO A 37 -9.76 -0.99 -4.88
C PRO A 37 -9.66 0.09 -5.96
N PRO A 38 -9.19 1.30 -5.64
CA PRO A 38 -8.90 2.33 -6.63
C PRO A 38 -7.95 1.81 -7.72
N LYS A 39 -8.22 2.16 -8.97
CA LYS A 39 -7.35 1.76 -10.10
C LYS A 39 -6.09 2.61 -10.22
N ALA A 40 -6.13 3.86 -9.74
CA ALA A 40 -4.97 4.75 -9.73
C ALA A 40 -4.99 5.68 -8.51
N GLY A 41 -3.80 6.05 -8.05
CA GLY A 41 -3.57 7.15 -7.13
C GLY A 41 -2.88 8.30 -7.84
N ILE A 42 -3.19 9.53 -7.42
CA ILE A 42 -2.56 10.75 -7.90
C ILE A 42 -2.12 11.56 -6.68
N LEU A 43 -0.90 12.05 -6.69
CA LEU A 43 -0.33 12.88 -5.62
C LEU A 43 0.30 14.13 -6.23
N TYR A 44 -0.04 15.28 -5.69
CA TYR A 44 0.47 16.60 -6.10
C TYR A 44 1.15 17.27 -4.92
N ALA A 45 2.38 17.73 -5.12
CA ALA A 45 3.22 18.36 -4.09
C ALA A 45 2.96 19.88 -4.03
N LEU A 46 2.46 20.37 -2.89
CA LEU A 46 2.31 21.80 -2.62
C LEU A 46 3.48 22.37 -1.82
N GLU A 47 3.82 21.71 -0.71
CA GLU A 47 4.96 22.04 0.14
C GLU A 47 5.67 20.73 0.48
N VAL A 48 6.98 20.67 0.28
CA VAL A 48 7.78 19.47 0.58
C VAL A 48 9.12 19.84 1.18
N PRO A 49 9.60 19.10 2.18
CA PRO A 49 10.95 19.29 2.71
C PRO A 49 11.98 18.79 1.70
N HIS A 50 13.11 19.48 1.62
CA HIS A 50 14.20 19.11 0.72
C HIS A 50 14.78 17.74 1.08
N ASN A 51 14.86 16.82 0.12
CA ASN A 51 15.43 15.47 0.25
C ASN A 51 14.83 14.61 1.38
N GLN A 52 13.59 14.86 1.81
CA GLN A 52 12.92 14.11 2.86
C GLN A 52 11.48 13.77 2.48
N GLY A 53 10.88 12.78 3.18
CA GLY A 53 9.51 12.36 2.93
C GLY A 53 9.31 11.79 1.53
N ASN A 54 10.35 11.16 0.97
CA ASN A 54 10.34 10.55 -0.34
C ASN A 54 9.28 9.46 -0.41
N THR A 55 8.79 9.19 -1.62
CA THR A 55 7.84 8.10 -1.86
C THR A 55 8.51 7.05 -2.73
N HIS A 56 8.52 5.82 -2.23
CA HIS A 56 9.08 4.66 -2.94
C HIS A 56 7.95 3.86 -3.57
N PHE A 57 8.21 3.30 -4.74
CA PHE A 57 7.30 2.43 -5.48
C PHE A 57 7.99 1.12 -5.81
N ALA A 58 7.32 -0.02 -5.57
CA ALA A 58 7.81 -1.34 -5.94
C ALA A 58 6.92 -1.95 -7.02
N ASN A 59 7.54 -2.42 -8.10
CA ASN A 59 6.85 -2.99 -9.27
C ASN A 59 6.44 -4.44 -9.03
N MET A 60 5.17 -4.68 -8.83
CA MET A 60 4.62 -5.99 -8.49
C MET A 60 4.59 -6.98 -9.66
N ALA A 61 4.56 -6.49 -10.89
CA ALA A 61 4.65 -7.36 -12.07
C ALA A 61 6.08 -7.91 -12.23
N LEU A 62 7.08 -7.05 -12.10
CA LEU A 62 8.49 -7.46 -12.16
C LEU A 62 8.85 -8.36 -10.96
N ALA A 63 8.36 -8.03 -9.77
CA ALA A 63 8.55 -8.85 -8.58
C ALA A 63 7.95 -10.26 -8.76
N TYR A 64 6.77 -10.38 -9.37
CA TYR A 64 6.20 -11.69 -9.69
C TYR A 64 6.98 -12.42 -10.78
N GLU A 65 7.41 -11.73 -11.83
CA GLU A 65 8.18 -12.32 -12.94
C GLU A 65 9.46 -12.99 -12.42
N GLU A 66 10.18 -12.32 -11.51
CA GLU A 66 11.43 -12.81 -10.91
C GLU A 66 11.23 -13.60 -9.60
N LEU A 67 9.99 -13.86 -9.19
CA LEU A 67 9.73 -14.68 -7.99
C LEU A 67 10.23 -16.12 -8.23
N PRO A 68 10.97 -16.74 -7.30
CA PRO A 68 11.38 -18.13 -7.41
C PRO A 68 10.20 -19.08 -7.66
N GLN A 69 10.37 -20.08 -8.54
CA GLN A 69 9.28 -20.98 -8.93
C GLN A 69 8.64 -21.67 -7.74
N ILE A 70 9.44 -22.05 -6.73
CA ILE A 70 8.92 -22.68 -5.50
C ILE A 70 7.94 -21.77 -4.75
N LEU A 71 8.15 -20.44 -4.75
CA LEU A 71 7.21 -19.49 -4.15
C LEU A 71 6.00 -19.28 -5.05
N LYS A 72 6.17 -19.21 -6.38
CA LYS A 72 5.04 -19.15 -7.33
C LYS A 72 4.08 -20.32 -7.14
N ASP A 73 4.62 -21.54 -6.98
CA ASP A 73 3.82 -22.74 -6.77
C ASP A 73 3.07 -22.72 -5.43
N LYS A 74 3.71 -22.20 -4.36
CA LYS A 74 3.10 -22.06 -3.04
C LYS A 74 1.95 -21.04 -3.00
N ILE A 75 2.02 -19.97 -3.80
CA ILE A 75 1.02 -18.88 -3.80
C ILE A 75 -0.05 -19.03 -4.88
N LYS A 76 0.12 -19.99 -5.77
CA LYS A 76 -0.86 -20.26 -6.82
C LYS A 76 -2.25 -20.50 -6.21
N ASP A 77 -3.25 -19.82 -6.74
CA ASP A 77 -4.65 -19.90 -6.33
C ASP A 77 -4.91 -19.54 -4.84
N LYS A 78 -3.93 -18.95 -4.15
CA LYS A 78 -4.11 -18.50 -2.77
C LYS A 78 -4.86 -17.18 -2.70
N ILE A 79 -5.69 -17.07 -1.66
CA ILE A 79 -6.47 -15.87 -1.35
C ILE A 79 -5.88 -15.21 -0.11
N LEU A 80 -5.66 -13.91 -0.19
CA LEU A 80 -5.14 -13.07 0.88
C LEU A 80 -6.25 -12.19 1.45
N ILE A 81 -6.34 -12.09 2.77
CA ILE A 81 -7.16 -11.07 3.46
C ILE A 81 -6.35 -9.77 3.50
N HIS A 82 -6.97 -8.68 3.08
CA HIS A 82 -6.40 -7.33 3.15
C HIS A 82 -7.06 -6.56 4.29
N ASP A 83 -6.28 -6.31 5.33
CA ASP A 83 -6.76 -5.69 6.57
C ASP A 83 -7.43 -4.33 6.35
N SER A 84 -8.67 -4.20 6.84
CA SER A 84 -9.44 -2.95 6.88
C SER A 84 -9.36 -2.21 8.22
N ALA A 85 -8.87 -2.89 9.29
CA ALA A 85 -8.89 -2.32 10.63
C ALA A 85 -7.83 -1.24 10.85
N HIS A 86 -6.69 -1.31 10.16
CA HIS A 86 -5.58 -0.36 10.34
C HIS A 86 -5.36 0.52 9.11
N ASN A 87 -4.75 1.68 9.30
CA ASN A 87 -4.26 2.53 8.22
C ASN A 87 -2.79 2.20 7.88
N SER A 88 -2.19 2.90 6.88
CA SER A 88 -0.81 2.67 6.45
C SER A 88 0.26 3.16 7.44
N ALA A 89 -0.14 3.88 8.48
CA ALA A 89 0.71 4.24 9.61
C ALA A 89 0.55 3.27 10.81
N GLY A 90 -0.14 2.13 10.62
CA GLY A 90 -0.35 1.12 11.66
C GLY A 90 -1.39 1.48 12.73
N MET A 91 -2.10 2.59 12.58
CA MET A 91 -3.10 3.02 13.57
C MET A 91 -4.44 2.34 13.32
N LEU A 92 -5.06 1.86 14.42
CA LEU A 92 -6.40 1.29 14.40
C LEU A 92 -7.42 2.36 13.96
N ARG A 93 -8.30 1.99 13.05
CA ARG A 93 -9.37 2.88 12.58
C ARG A 93 -10.54 2.88 13.56
N LYS A 94 -11.24 4.01 13.63
CA LYS A 94 -12.43 4.15 14.46
C LYS A 94 -13.47 3.08 14.13
N GLY A 95 -13.95 2.40 15.16
CA GLY A 95 -14.98 1.36 15.05
C GLY A 95 -14.44 -0.06 14.91
N TYR A 96 -13.12 -0.24 14.87
CA TYR A 96 -12.47 -1.55 14.91
C TYR A 96 -11.89 -1.84 16.28
N THR A 97 -11.69 -3.12 16.55
CA THR A 97 -11.05 -3.64 17.78
C THR A 97 -9.77 -4.37 17.39
N GLU A 98 -8.72 -4.25 18.18
CA GLU A 98 -7.50 -5.03 17.98
C GLU A 98 -7.77 -6.52 18.06
N SER A 99 -7.14 -7.27 17.18
CA SER A 99 -7.12 -8.73 17.20
C SER A 99 -5.70 -9.24 17.03
N ASN A 100 -5.31 -10.17 17.91
CA ASN A 100 -4.02 -10.86 17.81
C ASN A 100 -4.09 -12.08 16.87
N ASP A 101 -5.26 -12.38 16.33
CA ASP A 101 -5.47 -13.49 15.39
C ASP A 101 -5.63 -12.96 13.96
N PRO A 102 -4.60 -13.07 13.10
CA PRO A 102 -4.67 -12.58 11.73
C PRO A 102 -5.73 -13.31 10.87
N SER A 103 -6.13 -14.53 11.26
CA SER A 103 -7.20 -15.25 10.55
C SER A 103 -8.58 -14.61 10.71
N GLN A 104 -8.75 -13.78 11.73
CA GLN A 104 -9.96 -13.01 12.03
C GLN A 104 -9.90 -11.57 11.52
N THR A 105 -8.84 -11.19 10.82
CA THR A 105 -8.68 -9.84 10.26
C THR A 105 -9.86 -9.48 9.36
N PRO A 106 -10.54 -8.34 9.63
CA PRO A 106 -11.60 -7.87 8.76
C PRO A 106 -11.04 -7.24 7.47
N GLY A 107 -11.72 -7.44 6.35
CA GLY A 107 -11.31 -6.83 5.09
C GLY A 107 -11.66 -7.65 3.85
N ALA A 108 -11.34 -7.11 2.68
CA ALA A 108 -11.59 -7.80 1.42
C ALA A 108 -10.63 -8.99 1.24
N LYS A 109 -11.11 -9.96 0.48
CA LYS A 109 -10.38 -11.18 0.13
C LYS A 109 -10.06 -11.13 -1.35
N HIS A 110 -8.76 -11.16 -1.69
CA HIS A 110 -8.30 -11.07 -3.07
C HIS A 110 -7.34 -12.22 -3.39
N PRO A 111 -7.25 -12.64 -4.67
CA PRO A 111 -6.16 -13.51 -5.10
C PRO A 111 -4.81 -12.86 -4.80
N LEU A 112 -3.84 -13.67 -4.33
CA LEU A 112 -2.47 -13.20 -4.05
C LEU A 112 -1.72 -12.88 -5.36
N VAL A 113 -2.11 -13.55 -6.45
CA VAL A 113 -1.64 -13.26 -7.81
C VAL A 113 -2.83 -12.84 -8.65
N ILE A 114 -2.72 -11.67 -9.29
CA ILE A 114 -3.76 -11.13 -10.16
C ILE A 114 -3.21 -10.86 -11.57
N ARG A 115 -4.10 -10.59 -12.52
CA ARG A 115 -3.73 -10.15 -13.87
C ARG A 115 -4.05 -8.67 -14.05
N ASP A 116 -3.10 -7.93 -14.58
CA ASP A 116 -3.36 -6.56 -15.05
C ASP A 116 -4.33 -6.62 -16.25
N PRO A 117 -5.52 -6.00 -16.16
CA PRO A 117 -6.53 -6.10 -17.21
C PRO A 117 -6.13 -5.44 -18.54
N GLN A 118 -5.12 -4.58 -18.53
CA GLN A 118 -4.63 -3.90 -19.75
C GLN A 118 -3.48 -4.64 -20.43
N THR A 119 -2.57 -5.22 -19.63
CA THR A 119 -1.36 -5.87 -20.17
C THR A 119 -1.41 -7.39 -20.12
N ASN A 120 -2.40 -7.96 -19.42
CA ASN A 120 -2.53 -9.38 -19.11
C ASN A 120 -1.33 -9.99 -18.33
N LYS A 121 -0.41 -9.16 -17.84
CA LYS A 121 0.71 -9.62 -17.01
C LYS A 121 0.23 -10.03 -15.64
N GLN A 122 0.79 -11.11 -15.12
CA GLN A 122 0.59 -11.51 -13.72
C GLN A 122 1.40 -10.60 -12.81
N LEU A 123 0.87 -10.33 -11.62
CA LEU A 123 1.52 -9.52 -10.61
C LEU A 123 1.12 -9.96 -9.20
N LEU A 124 1.98 -9.69 -8.22
CA LEU A 124 1.68 -9.87 -6.81
C LEU A 124 0.68 -8.81 -6.34
N PHE A 125 -0.36 -9.24 -5.63
CA PHE A 125 -1.33 -8.31 -5.04
C PHE A 125 -1.36 -8.46 -3.52
N LEU A 126 -0.43 -7.76 -2.85
CA LEU A 126 -0.07 -7.99 -1.45
C LEU A 126 -0.81 -7.08 -0.45
N GLY A 127 -1.38 -5.96 -0.91
CA GLY A 127 -2.05 -5.00 -0.03
C GLY A 127 -1.11 -4.33 0.95
N ARG A 128 -1.02 -4.84 2.18
CA ARG A 128 -0.12 -4.40 3.25
C ARG A 128 0.28 -5.61 4.09
N ARG A 129 1.55 -5.67 4.55
CA ARG A 129 2.06 -6.85 5.28
C ARG A 129 1.42 -7.05 6.66
N PRO A 130 1.36 -6.02 7.54
CA PRO A 130 0.76 -6.19 8.85
C PRO A 130 -0.72 -6.62 8.75
N HIS A 131 -1.08 -7.62 9.56
CA HIS A 131 -2.43 -8.18 9.64
C HIS A 131 -2.97 -8.84 8.36
N ALA A 132 -2.13 -9.07 7.35
CA ALA A 132 -2.51 -9.88 6.19
C ALA A 132 -2.50 -11.37 6.57
N TYR A 133 -3.38 -12.17 5.94
CA TYR A 133 -3.47 -13.60 6.20
C TYR A 133 -3.86 -14.39 4.95
N ILE A 134 -3.15 -15.48 4.68
CA ILE A 134 -3.47 -16.38 3.56
C ILE A 134 -4.52 -17.39 4.03
N LEU A 135 -5.71 -17.32 3.44
CA LEU A 135 -6.85 -18.15 3.82
C LEU A 135 -6.55 -19.64 3.74
N GLY A 136 -6.95 -20.35 4.80
CA GLY A 136 -6.86 -21.82 4.87
C GLY A 136 -5.45 -22.35 5.18
N MET A 137 -4.51 -21.48 5.53
CA MET A 137 -3.18 -21.89 6.03
C MET A 137 -3.14 -21.83 7.56
N GLU A 138 -2.26 -22.63 8.17
CA GLU A 138 -1.87 -22.42 9.55
C GLU A 138 -1.21 -21.04 9.71
N ILE A 139 -1.45 -20.35 10.84
CA ILE A 139 -1.03 -18.96 11.05
C ILE A 139 0.47 -18.79 10.81
N ASN A 140 1.30 -19.61 11.45
CA ASN A 140 2.76 -19.53 11.30
C ASN A 140 3.22 -19.76 9.85
N GLN A 141 2.58 -20.70 9.14
CA GLN A 141 2.91 -20.97 7.73
C GLN A 141 2.51 -19.80 6.82
N SER A 142 1.38 -19.14 7.12
CA SER A 142 0.96 -17.93 6.42
C SER A 142 1.93 -16.78 6.66
N GLU A 143 2.36 -16.58 7.91
CA GLU A 143 3.33 -15.54 8.28
C GLU A 143 4.66 -15.76 7.57
N ASP A 144 5.25 -16.95 7.67
CA ASP A 144 6.53 -17.30 7.04
C ASP A 144 6.49 -17.09 5.52
N LEU A 145 5.42 -17.57 4.87
CA LEU A 145 5.27 -17.41 3.42
C LEU A 145 5.08 -15.95 3.01
N LEU A 146 4.30 -15.18 3.77
CA LEU A 146 4.14 -13.75 3.52
C LEU A 146 5.45 -13.00 3.72
N ASP A 147 6.24 -13.31 4.73
CA ASP A 147 7.53 -12.68 4.96
C ASP A 147 8.50 -12.94 3.80
N ASP A 148 8.58 -14.20 3.31
CA ASP A 148 9.39 -14.54 2.14
C ASP A 148 8.98 -13.73 0.90
N ILE A 149 7.67 -13.62 0.64
CA ILE A 149 7.16 -12.88 -0.53
C ILE A 149 7.43 -11.38 -0.39
N TRP A 150 7.18 -10.80 0.79
CA TRP A 150 7.40 -9.37 1.04
C TRP A 150 8.89 -9.02 0.96
N GLN A 151 9.77 -9.84 1.53
CA GLN A 151 11.21 -9.66 1.43
C GLN A 151 11.67 -9.67 -0.03
N HIS A 152 11.11 -10.58 -0.85
CA HIS A 152 11.40 -10.60 -2.28
C HIS A 152 10.85 -9.36 -2.99
N ALA A 153 9.57 -9.04 -2.80
CA ALA A 153 8.85 -8.02 -3.56
C ALA A 153 9.33 -6.58 -3.30
N THR A 154 9.99 -6.34 -2.17
CA THR A 154 10.48 -5.01 -1.78
C THR A 154 12.00 -4.84 -1.95
N GLN A 155 12.67 -5.76 -2.68
CA GLN A 155 14.08 -5.60 -3.02
C GLN A 155 14.32 -4.34 -3.85
N GLU A 156 15.47 -3.72 -3.66
CA GLU A 156 15.86 -2.46 -4.33
C GLU A 156 15.73 -2.53 -5.86
N LYS A 157 16.08 -3.67 -6.46
CA LYS A 157 16.00 -3.89 -7.92
C LYS A 157 14.58 -3.77 -8.51
N PHE A 158 13.54 -3.85 -7.67
CA PHE A 158 12.14 -3.68 -8.07
C PHE A 158 11.60 -2.30 -7.73
N THR A 159 12.39 -1.46 -7.06
CA THR A 159 11.93 -0.19 -6.49
C THR A 159 12.41 1.01 -7.27
N TRP A 160 11.63 2.07 -7.20
CA TRP A 160 11.95 3.40 -7.68
C TRP A 160 11.55 4.43 -6.60
N THR A 161 12.33 5.50 -6.46
CA THR A 161 12.11 6.54 -5.46
C THR A 161 11.80 7.87 -6.12
N GLN A 162 10.64 8.46 -5.78
CA GLN A 162 10.32 9.85 -6.07
C GLN A 162 10.89 10.73 -4.97
N GLN A 163 11.82 11.57 -5.34
CA GLN A 163 12.21 12.76 -4.57
C GLN A 163 11.31 13.90 -5.02
N TRP A 164 10.69 14.60 -4.07
CA TRP A 164 9.66 15.56 -4.38
C TRP A 164 10.18 17.00 -4.45
N ASP A 165 9.79 17.71 -5.50
CA ASP A 165 9.82 19.16 -5.57
C ASP A 165 8.41 19.73 -5.54
N ALA A 166 8.23 20.96 -5.05
CA ALA A 166 6.95 21.63 -5.08
C ALA A 166 6.48 21.82 -6.53
N GLY A 167 5.25 21.43 -6.82
CA GLY A 167 4.68 21.40 -8.17
C GLY A 167 4.71 20.04 -8.86
N ASP A 168 5.43 19.06 -8.31
CA ASP A 168 5.43 17.70 -8.85
C ASP A 168 4.04 17.07 -8.77
N LEU A 169 3.65 16.40 -9.85
CA LEU A 169 2.44 15.59 -9.93
C LEU A 169 2.80 14.20 -10.40
N LEU A 170 2.46 13.20 -9.57
CA LEU A 170 2.69 11.79 -9.87
C LEU A 170 1.38 11.02 -9.88
N MET A 171 1.22 10.15 -10.89
CA MET A 171 0.11 9.20 -10.99
C MET A 171 0.66 7.79 -11.12
N TRP A 172 0.05 6.82 -10.41
CA TRP A 172 0.43 5.41 -10.48
C TRP A 172 -0.78 4.48 -10.60
N LYS A 173 -0.58 3.33 -11.24
CA LYS A 173 -1.55 2.23 -11.22
C LYS A 173 -1.51 1.55 -9.86
N ASN A 174 -2.56 1.71 -9.08
CA ASN A 174 -2.61 1.25 -7.70
C ASN A 174 -2.51 -0.29 -7.54
N LEU A 175 -2.99 -1.04 -8.52
CA LEU A 175 -2.94 -2.51 -8.47
C LEU A 175 -1.55 -3.07 -8.84
N ASN A 176 -0.72 -2.28 -9.53
CA ASN A 176 0.54 -2.73 -10.12
C ASN A 176 1.76 -2.43 -9.24
N VAL A 177 1.60 -1.60 -8.20
CA VAL A 177 2.71 -1.17 -7.35
C VAL A 177 2.33 -1.20 -5.88
N LEU A 178 3.31 -1.51 -5.03
CA LEU A 178 3.29 -1.07 -3.64
C LEU A 178 3.97 0.28 -3.55
N HIS A 179 3.58 1.10 -2.58
CA HIS A 179 4.28 2.33 -2.27
C HIS A 179 4.44 2.53 -0.77
N LYS A 180 5.50 3.24 -0.39
CA LYS A 180 5.77 3.67 0.99
C LYS A 180 6.24 5.11 0.99
N ARG A 181 6.14 5.77 2.14
CA ARG A 181 6.71 7.09 2.38
C ARG A 181 7.68 7.05 3.55
N ASP A 182 8.86 7.61 3.37
CA ASP A 182 9.80 7.80 4.47
C ASP A 182 9.25 8.81 5.48
N ALA A 183 9.63 8.63 6.75
CA ALA A 183 9.47 9.66 7.75
C ALA A 183 10.29 10.91 7.36
N PHE A 184 9.92 12.05 7.89
CA PHE A 184 10.64 13.31 7.69
C PHE A 184 10.65 14.13 8.97
N ASP A 185 11.51 15.15 9.04
CA ASP A 185 11.64 16.01 10.21
C ASP A 185 10.29 16.68 10.52
N PRO A 186 9.72 16.44 11.72
CA PRO A 186 8.42 16.99 12.13
C PRO A 186 8.41 18.53 12.19
N SER A 187 9.58 19.17 12.27
CA SER A 187 9.71 20.64 12.23
C SER A 187 9.55 21.24 10.83
N THR A 188 9.68 20.40 9.78
CA THR A 188 9.47 20.82 8.40
C THR A 188 7.99 20.71 8.00
N ARG A 189 7.64 21.37 6.89
CA ARG A 189 6.26 21.36 6.38
C ARG A 189 6.15 20.47 5.16
N ARG A 190 5.15 19.59 5.17
CA ARG A 190 4.80 18.78 4.00
C ARG A 190 3.29 18.85 3.78
N VAL A 191 2.89 19.33 2.61
CA VAL A 191 1.50 19.45 2.20
C VAL A 191 1.34 18.87 0.80
N MET A 192 0.56 17.82 0.68
CA MET A 192 0.27 17.14 -0.58
C MET A 192 -1.26 17.07 -0.78
N HIS A 193 -1.69 17.20 -2.01
CA HIS A 193 -3.04 16.85 -2.43
C HIS A 193 -3.07 15.46 -3.03
N ARG A 194 -3.95 14.58 -2.54
CA ARG A 194 -4.15 13.23 -3.06
C ARG A 194 -5.57 13.06 -3.59
N THR A 195 -5.68 12.47 -4.78
CA THR A 195 -6.95 11.94 -5.29
C THR A 195 -6.77 10.53 -5.82
N GLN A 196 -7.86 9.81 -6.02
CA GLN A 196 -7.85 8.41 -6.47
C GLN A 196 -8.92 8.20 -7.54
N LEU A 197 -8.59 7.43 -8.57
CA LEU A 197 -9.57 6.99 -9.55
C LEU A 197 -10.27 5.73 -9.04
N LYS A 198 -11.60 5.81 -8.98
CA LYS A 198 -12.44 4.70 -8.50
C LYS A 198 -12.19 3.42 -9.30
N GLY A 199 -12.09 2.31 -8.60
CA GLY A 199 -12.08 0.97 -9.20
C GLY A 199 -13.46 0.63 -9.78
N ASP A 200 -13.45 -0.02 -10.92
CA ASP A 200 -14.64 -0.40 -11.68
C ASP A 200 -14.66 -1.89 -12.07
N VAL A 201 -13.58 -2.60 -11.77
CA VAL A 201 -13.42 -4.02 -12.10
C VAL A 201 -13.11 -4.81 -10.84
N LYS A 202 -13.78 -5.95 -10.65
CA LYS A 202 -13.42 -6.91 -9.61
C LYS A 202 -12.03 -7.50 -9.89
N ILE A 203 -11.27 -7.68 -8.82
CA ILE A 203 -9.96 -8.33 -8.90
C ILE A 203 -10.17 -9.80 -9.21
N ALA A 204 -9.55 -10.28 -10.29
CA ALA A 204 -9.54 -11.68 -10.71
C ALA A 204 -8.11 -12.23 -10.78
N SER A 205 -7.97 -13.53 -10.58
CA SER A 205 -6.71 -14.28 -10.72
C SER A 205 -6.31 -14.47 -12.18
#